data_cae7a0e3fe85eee5406c0bafc1ef33e9
#
_entry.id   cae7a0e3fe85eee5406c0bafc1ef33e9
#
_cell.length_a   1.000
_cell.length_b   1.000
_cell.length_c   1.000
_cell.angle_alpha   90.00
_cell.angle_beta   90.00
_cell.angle_gamma   90.00
#
_symmetry.space_group_name_H-M   'P 1'
#
loop_
_entity.id
_entity.type
_entity.pdbx_description
1 polymer ?
#
loop_
_entity_poly.entity_id
_entity_poly.type
_entity_poly.pdbx_seq_one_letter_code
_entity_poly.pdbx_strand_id
1 'polypeptide(L)'
;MIYKLVIWIVRFGTSILCRIDAPDLDKVPRRGPLIIYSNHTGQIEVALLFSHLQPRPLTGWAKIESWDNLFLHWLFNLWGAIPVRRGEGDTTALRKAIAVLEKGYIFGIAPEGTRNVTGRLKRAHPGAVMLALHSGAPLLPLAHWGGEDFLKNLAHFKRTDFHVRVGEQFRLNLDGVRITRETRQQIVDEMMYRLAEMLPQKYRGAYEMVTENPEILIKAGRITEADLA
;
A
#
# COMPACT_ATOMS: atom_id res chain seq x y z
N MET A 1 -18.36 16.70 -6.33
CA MET A 1 -18.47 16.57 -7.81
C MET A 1 -17.10 16.43 -8.47
N ILE A 2 -16.16 17.34 -8.25
CA ILE A 2 -14.79 17.31 -8.84
C ILE A 2 -14.03 16.02 -8.53
N TYR A 3 -14.02 15.55 -7.27
CA TYR A 3 -13.37 14.29 -6.87
C TYR A 3 -13.82 13.10 -7.74
N LYS A 4 -15.13 12.89 -7.89
CA LYS A 4 -15.67 11.78 -8.70
C LYS A 4 -15.29 11.90 -10.17
N LEU A 5 -15.27 13.12 -10.71
CA LEU A 5 -14.86 13.39 -12.09
C LEU A 5 -13.37 13.04 -12.29
N VAL A 6 -12.50 13.48 -11.38
CA VAL A 6 -11.05 13.17 -11.43
C VAL A 6 -10.81 11.67 -11.35
N ILE A 7 -11.48 10.97 -10.42
CA ILE A 7 -11.39 9.50 -10.32
C ILE A 7 -11.84 8.83 -11.61
N TRP A 8 -12.94 9.29 -12.21
CA TRP A 8 -13.43 8.75 -13.48
C TRP A 8 -12.43 8.96 -14.62
N ILE A 9 -11.85 10.18 -14.73
CA ILE A 9 -10.83 10.50 -15.74
C ILE A 9 -9.59 9.61 -15.55
N VAL A 10 -9.10 9.46 -14.29
CA VAL A 10 -7.95 8.63 -13.99
C VAL A 10 -8.23 7.17 -14.32
N ARG A 11 -9.41 6.64 -13.93
CA ARG A 11 -9.80 5.27 -14.22
C ARG A 11 -9.92 5.02 -15.72
N PHE A 12 -10.53 5.94 -16.46
CA PHE A 12 -10.65 5.86 -17.91
C PHE A 12 -9.29 5.90 -18.58
N GLY A 13 -8.43 6.86 -18.21
CA GLY A 13 -7.08 6.98 -18.73
C GLY A 13 -6.22 5.73 -18.46
N THR A 14 -6.25 5.21 -17.23
CA THR A 14 -5.51 3.97 -16.89
C THR A 14 -6.05 2.75 -17.64
N SER A 15 -7.35 2.66 -17.90
CA SER A 15 -7.95 1.56 -18.68
C SER A 15 -7.57 1.60 -20.15
N ILE A 16 -7.32 2.79 -20.71
CA ILE A 16 -6.82 2.93 -22.10
C ILE A 16 -5.32 2.62 -22.16
N LEU A 17 -4.55 3.18 -21.23
CA LEU A 17 -3.08 3.13 -21.27
C LEU A 17 -2.51 1.82 -20.70
N CYS A 18 -3.30 1.08 -19.92
CA CYS A 18 -2.87 -0.18 -19.32
C CYS A 18 -3.82 -1.33 -19.68
N ARG A 19 -3.26 -2.54 -19.71
CA ARG A 19 -4.02 -3.78 -19.60
C ARG A 19 -3.94 -4.22 -18.14
N ILE A 20 -5.05 -4.10 -17.42
CA ILE A 20 -5.08 -4.31 -15.97
C ILE A 20 -5.56 -5.73 -15.70
N ASP A 21 -4.67 -6.53 -15.13
CA ASP A 21 -4.94 -7.88 -14.62
C ASP A 21 -5.01 -7.84 -13.10
N ALA A 22 -6.22 -7.79 -12.56
CA ALA A 22 -6.48 -7.60 -11.14
C ALA A 22 -7.66 -8.47 -10.66
N PRO A 23 -7.57 -9.82 -10.78
CA PRO A 23 -8.69 -10.73 -10.48
C PRO A 23 -9.11 -10.72 -9.02
N ASP A 24 -8.22 -10.32 -8.11
CA ASP A 24 -8.43 -10.43 -6.67
C ASP A 24 -8.91 -9.11 -6.02
N LEU A 25 -9.23 -8.07 -6.79
CA LEU A 25 -9.65 -6.78 -6.19
C LEU A 25 -10.97 -6.86 -5.42
N ASP A 26 -11.80 -7.84 -5.69
CA ASP A 26 -13.04 -8.13 -4.95
C ASP A 26 -12.79 -8.66 -3.53
N LYS A 27 -11.58 -9.18 -3.25
CA LYS A 27 -11.14 -9.58 -1.91
C LYS A 27 -10.91 -8.39 -0.97
N VAL A 28 -10.79 -7.17 -1.50
CA VAL A 28 -10.64 -5.98 -0.67
C VAL A 28 -11.96 -5.71 0.08
N PRO A 29 -11.95 -5.69 1.43
CA PRO A 29 -13.17 -5.48 2.21
C PRO A 29 -13.88 -4.19 1.82
N ARG A 30 -15.19 -4.24 1.71
CA ARG A 30 -16.01 -3.10 1.27
C ARG A 30 -16.21 -2.03 2.34
N ARG A 31 -15.95 -2.33 3.61
CA ARG A 31 -16.17 -1.45 4.76
C ARG A 31 -15.10 -1.67 5.83
N GLY A 32 -15.07 -0.78 6.83
CA GLY A 32 -14.19 -0.86 7.99
C GLY A 32 -12.78 -0.32 7.74
N PRO A 33 -12.00 -0.08 8.80
CA PRO A 33 -10.61 0.36 8.69
C PRO A 33 -9.77 -0.71 8.00
N LEU A 34 -8.84 -0.29 7.15
CA LEU A 34 -7.94 -1.21 6.45
C LEU A 34 -6.62 -0.55 6.12
N ILE A 35 -5.51 -1.20 6.45
CA ILE A 35 -4.18 -0.80 6.00
C ILE A 35 -3.80 -1.68 4.82
N ILE A 36 -3.74 -1.10 3.61
CA ILE A 36 -3.16 -1.79 2.46
C ILE A 36 -1.67 -1.47 2.41
N TYR A 37 -0.83 -2.50 2.49
CA TYR A 37 0.58 -2.34 2.25
C TYR A 37 0.97 -2.97 0.91
N SER A 38 1.75 -2.21 0.13
CA SER A 38 2.15 -2.61 -1.22
C SER A 38 3.59 -2.23 -1.52
N ASN A 39 4.17 -2.85 -2.54
CA ASN A 39 5.41 -2.38 -3.13
C ASN A 39 5.22 -1.04 -3.85
N HIS A 40 6.31 -0.31 -4.11
CA HIS A 40 6.27 1.03 -4.69
C HIS A 40 7.23 1.12 -5.88
N THR A 41 6.71 0.94 -7.09
CA THR A 41 7.53 0.80 -8.30
C THR A 41 7.61 2.07 -9.16
N GLY A 42 6.58 2.91 -9.15
CA GLY A 42 6.57 4.03 -10.08
C GLY A 42 5.59 5.15 -9.74
N GLN A 43 4.89 5.63 -10.75
CA GLN A 43 3.94 6.73 -10.63
C GLN A 43 2.49 6.29 -10.91
N ILE A 44 2.33 5.23 -11.70
CA ILE A 44 1.01 4.82 -12.19
C ILE A 44 0.21 4.03 -11.15
N GLU A 45 0.89 3.27 -10.28
CA GLU A 45 0.23 2.40 -9.31
C GLU A 45 -0.67 3.15 -8.33
N VAL A 46 -0.22 4.33 -7.87
CA VAL A 46 -1.03 5.15 -6.95
C VAL A 46 -2.32 5.58 -7.62
N ALA A 47 -2.23 6.12 -8.84
CA ALA A 47 -3.38 6.54 -9.61
C ALA A 47 -4.33 5.37 -9.91
N LEU A 48 -3.77 4.21 -10.27
CA LEU A 48 -4.51 3.01 -10.58
C LEU A 48 -5.25 2.47 -9.35
N LEU A 49 -4.54 2.27 -8.23
CA LEU A 49 -5.15 1.77 -6.99
C LEU A 49 -6.21 2.74 -6.46
N PHE A 50 -5.91 4.06 -6.45
CA PHE A 50 -6.89 5.06 -6.04
C PHE A 50 -8.18 5.03 -6.87
N SER A 51 -8.08 4.81 -8.17
CA SER A 51 -9.25 4.81 -9.05
C SER A 51 -10.02 3.48 -9.03
N HIS A 52 -9.34 2.33 -8.86
CA HIS A 52 -9.97 1.02 -8.93
C HIS A 52 -10.50 0.50 -7.59
N LEU A 53 -10.03 1.02 -6.46
CA LEU A 53 -10.56 0.71 -5.12
C LEU A 53 -11.80 1.53 -4.73
N GLN A 54 -12.28 2.41 -5.63
CA GLN A 54 -13.53 3.13 -5.41
C GLN A 54 -14.73 2.17 -5.38
N PRO A 55 -15.79 2.47 -4.62
CA PRO A 55 -16.09 3.76 -3.96
C PRO A 55 -15.50 3.93 -2.56
N ARG A 56 -14.61 3.05 -2.08
CA ARG A 56 -14.04 3.19 -0.75
C ARG A 56 -13.13 4.42 -0.66
N PRO A 57 -13.25 5.24 0.40
CA PRO A 57 -12.31 6.33 0.63
C PRO A 57 -10.92 5.75 0.94
N LEU A 58 -9.93 6.18 0.19
CA LEU A 58 -8.55 5.75 0.28
C LEU A 58 -7.66 6.98 0.46
N THR A 59 -6.70 6.90 1.37
CA THR A 59 -5.64 7.89 1.55
C THR A 59 -4.32 7.21 1.90
N GLY A 60 -3.28 7.99 2.11
CA GLY A 60 -1.96 7.47 2.48
C GLY A 60 -0.98 8.60 2.79
N TRP A 61 0.23 8.24 3.19
CA TRP A 61 1.29 9.21 3.36
C TRP A 61 1.92 9.59 2.03
N ALA A 62 2.16 10.89 1.87
CA ALA A 62 2.96 11.42 0.77
C ALA A 62 4.08 12.32 1.33
N LYS A 63 5.23 12.32 0.66
CA LYS A 63 6.39 13.11 1.05
C LYS A 63 6.01 14.60 1.07
N ILE A 64 6.31 15.33 2.16
CA ILE A 64 5.89 16.72 2.34
C ILE A 64 6.36 17.63 1.20
N GLU A 65 7.55 17.40 0.65
CA GLU A 65 8.10 18.17 -0.46
C GLU A 65 7.32 17.99 -1.79
N SER A 66 6.42 17.02 -1.85
CA SER A 66 5.53 16.87 -3.00
C SER A 66 4.50 17.98 -3.09
N TRP A 67 4.25 18.72 -2.01
CA TRP A 67 3.37 19.89 -2.00
C TRP A 67 4.02 21.15 -2.62
N ASP A 68 5.33 21.14 -2.89
CA ASP A 68 6.02 22.24 -3.58
C ASP A 68 5.61 22.34 -5.06
N ASN A 69 5.11 21.24 -5.63
CA ASN A 69 4.54 21.20 -6.97
C ASN A 69 3.05 21.54 -6.93
N LEU A 70 2.61 22.60 -7.60
CA LEU A 70 1.23 23.09 -7.58
C LEU A 70 0.19 22.05 -8.02
N PHE A 71 0.50 21.24 -9.04
CA PHE A 71 -0.41 20.18 -9.51
C PHE A 71 -0.53 19.06 -8.47
N LEU A 72 0.60 18.60 -7.92
CA LEU A 72 0.58 17.57 -6.87
C LEU A 72 -0.06 18.07 -5.59
N HIS A 73 0.17 19.33 -5.22
CA HIS A 73 -0.50 19.99 -4.10
C HIS A 73 -2.02 19.89 -4.23
N TRP A 74 -2.55 20.34 -5.37
CA TRP A 74 -3.99 20.26 -5.63
C TRP A 74 -4.51 18.81 -5.59
N LEU A 75 -3.80 17.89 -6.27
CA LEU A 75 -4.21 16.49 -6.37
C LEU A 75 -4.18 15.77 -5.01
N PHE A 76 -3.12 15.99 -4.21
CA PHE A 76 -2.98 15.35 -2.91
C PHE A 76 -4.00 15.90 -1.90
N ASN A 77 -4.28 17.20 -1.94
CA ASN A 77 -5.36 17.77 -1.13
C ASN A 77 -6.73 17.21 -1.54
N LEU A 78 -6.98 17.05 -2.83
CA LEU A 78 -8.22 16.43 -3.34
C LEU A 78 -8.38 14.97 -2.87
N TRP A 79 -7.27 14.22 -2.78
CA TRP A 79 -7.25 12.83 -2.32
C TRP A 79 -7.11 12.69 -0.80
N GLY A 80 -6.97 13.79 -0.07
CA GLY A 80 -6.80 13.80 1.36
C GLY A 80 -5.48 13.16 1.82
N ALA A 81 -4.44 13.20 0.97
CA ALA A 81 -3.14 12.65 1.31
C ALA A 81 -2.52 13.37 2.52
N ILE A 82 -1.87 12.61 3.38
CA ILE A 82 -1.28 13.12 4.63
C ILE A 82 0.21 13.38 4.40
N PRO A 83 0.67 14.64 4.51
CA PRO A 83 2.09 14.94 4.40
C PRO A 83 2.88 14.30 5.54
N VAL A 84 4.02 13.69 5.20
CA VAL A 84 4.93 13.05 6.17
C VAL A 84 6.37 13.50 5.95
N ARG A 85 7.07 13.81 7.05
CA ARG A 85 8.51 14.00 7.07
C ARG A 85 9.18 12.65 7.29
N ARG A 86 9.79 12.13 6.22
CA ARG A 86 10.43 10.80 6.27
C ARG A 86 11.68 10.82 7.14
N GLY A 87 11.87 9.77 7.94
CA GLY A 87 13.05 9.61 8.80
C GLY A 87 12.97 10.29 10.17
N GLU A 88 11.96 11.12 10.44
CA GLU A 88 11.86 11.92 11.67
C GLU A 88 10.88 11.35 12.72
N GLY A 89 10.27 10.18 12.47
CA GLY A 89 9.27 9.63 13.40
C GLY A 89 8.05 10.54 13.58
N ASP A 90 7.48 11.03 12.47
CA ASP A 90 6.40 12.03 12.43
C ASP A 90 5.13 11.53 13.13
N THR A 91 5.04 11.84 14.43
CA THR A 91 3.89 11.46 15.28
C THR A 91 2.60 12.17 14.87
N THR A 92 2.70 13.35 14.25
CA THR A 92 1.54 14.08 13.73
C THR A 92 0.94 13.39 12.52
N ALA A 93 1.77 12.94 11.58
CA ALA A 93 1.34 12.14 10.45
C ALA A 93 0.74 10.80 10.89
N LEU A 94 1.31 10.16 11.91
CA LEU A 94 0.78 8.92 12.49
C LEU A 94 -0.62 9.13 13.09
N ARG A 95 -0.81 10.17 13.93
CA ARG A 95 -2.13 10.49 14.52
C ARG A 95 -3.19 10.76 13.45
N LYS A 96 -2.84 11.50 12.40
CA LYS A 96 -3.76 11.76 11.28
C LYS A 96 -4.14 10.46 10.55
N ALA A 97 -3.20 9.54 10.36
CA ALA A 97 -3.44 8.25 9.74
C ALA A 97 -4.40 7.38 10.60
N ILE A 98 -4.22 7.36 11.92
CA ILE A 98 -5.13 6.67 12.85
C ILE A 98 -6.54 7.27 12.73
N ALA A 99 -6.67 8.59 12.77
CA ALA A 99 -7.97 9.26 12.71
C ALA A 99 -8.74 9.01 11.40
N VAL A 100 -8.08 8.76 10.27
CA VAL A 100 -8.76 8.39 9.02
C VAL A 100 -9.13 6.91 9.00
N LEU A 101 -8.33 6.03 9.60
CA LEU A 101 -8.68 4.63 9.79
C LEU A 101 -9.93 4.48 10.67
N GLU A 102 -10.04 5.22 11.78
CA GLU A 102 -11.22 5.25 12.66
C GLU A 102 -12.50 5.64 11.90
N LYS A 103 -12.39 6.43 10.83
CA LYS A 103 -13.49 6.76 9.94
C LYS A 103 -13.81 5.67 8.91
N GLY A 104 -13.15 4.52 8.98
CA GLY A 104 -13.35 3.41 8.06
C GLY A 104 -12.67 3.57 6.70
N TYR A 105 -11.66 4.43 6.59
CA TYR A 105 -10.89 4.60 5.35
C TYR A 105 -9.94 3.43 5.12
N ILE A 106 -9.58 3.24 3.85
CA ILE A 106 -8.36 2.51 3.49
C ILE A 106 -7.16 3.45 3.66
N PHE A 107 -6.11 2.97 4.30
CA PHE A 107 -4.83 3.64 4.37
C PHE A 107 -3.78 2.89 3.57
N GLY A 108 -3.34 3.46 2.45
CA GLY A 108 -2.28 2.90 1.61
C GLY A 108 -0.89 3.27 2.12
N ILE A 109 -0.02 2.28 2.25
CA ILE A 109 1.38 2.49 2.66
C ILE A 109 2.31 1.60 1.85
N ALA A 110 3.46 2.17 1.44
CA ALA A 110 4.57 1.40 0.90
C ALA A 110 5.67 1.29 1.96
N PRO A 111 5.88 0.10 2.57
CA PRO A 111 6.86 -0.05 3.65
C PRO A 111 8.29 0.25 3.24
N GLU A 112 8.61 0.19 1.95
CA GLU A 112 9.91 0.57 1.37
C GLU A 112 10.24 2.05 1.58
N GLY A 113 9.24 2.90 1.85
CA GLY A 113 9.41 4.33 2.10
C GLY A 113 9.84 5.16 0.89
N THR A 114 10.17 4.55 -0.23
CA THR A 114 10.60 5.22 -1.46
C THR A 114 10.30 4.37 -2.68
N ARG A 115 10.15 5.00 -3.84
CA ARG A 115 9.94 4.30 -5.11
C ARG A 115 11.17 3.48 -5.52
N ASN A 116 10.92 2.35 -6.16
CA ASN A 116 11.94 1.56 -6.82
C ASN A 116 11.60 1.32 -8.29
N VAL A 117 12.20 2.11 -9.15
CA VAL A 117 11.99 2.06 -10.60
C VAL A 117 12.41 0.73 -11.24
N THR A 118 13.16 -0.12 -10.53
CA THR A 118 13.50 -1.48 -11.01
C THR A 118 12.39 -2.48 -10.76
N GLY A 119 11.35 -2.10 -10.02
CA GLY A 119 10.26 -2.98 -9.60
C GLY A 119 10.62 -3.97 -8.48
N ARG A 120 11.90 -4.11 -8.10
CA ARG A 120 12.35 -5.07 -7.09
C ARG A 120 12.13 -4.53 -5.68
N LEU A 121 11.68 -5.40 -4.75
CA LEU A 121 11.49 -5.01 -3.36
C LEU A 121 12.79 -4.51 -2.71
N LYS A 122 12.68 -3.41 -1.99
CA LYS A 122 13.73 -2.88 -1.11
C LYS A 122 13.46 -3.26 0.33
N ARG A 123 14.49 -3.15 1.17
CA ARG A 123 14.31 -3.32 2.61
C ARG A 123 13.28 -2.34 3.15
N ALA A 124 12.35 -2.87 3.95
CA ALA A 124 11.24 -2.11 4.49
C ALA A 124 11.55 -1.40 5.80
N HIS A 125 10.77 -0.39 6.10
CA HIS A 125 10.77 0.36 7.35
C HIS A 125 9.51 0.06 8.17
N PRO A 126 9.57 0.04 9.51
CA PRO A 126 8.49 -0.43 10.37
C PRO A 126 7.31 0.55 10.51
N GLY A 127 7.17 1.56 9.64
CA GLY A 127 6.08 2.55 9.70
C GLY A 127 4.69 1.92 9.61
N ALA A 128 4.51 0.91 8.73
CA ALA A 128 3.26 0.17 8.60
C ALA A 128 2.91 -0.60 9.88
N VAL A 129 3.92 -1.20 10.52
CA VAL A 129 3.76 -1.91 11.81
C VAL A 129 3.32 -0.94 12.90
N MET A 130 3.96 0.23 12.99
CA MET A 130 3.59 1.27 13.95
C MET A 130 2.13 1.71 13.77
N LEU A 131 1.71 1.93 12.52
CA LEU A 131 0.33 2.30 12.24
C LEU A 131 -0.65 1.20 12.63
N ALA A 132 -0.36 -0.06 12.29
CA ALA A 132 -1.20 -1.20 12.64
C ALA A 132 -1.32 -1.41 14.16
N LEU A 133 -0.20 -1.31 14.89
CA LEU A 133 -0.18 -1.45 16.36
C LEU A 133 -1.02 -0.38 17.07
N HIS A 134 -0.96 0.88 16.59
CA HIS A 134 -1.68 1.98 17.25
C HIS A 134 -3.14 2.07 16.84
N SER A 135 -3.49 1.64 15.64
CA SER A 135 -4.87 1.70 15.14
C SER A 135 -5.68 0.42 15.38
N GLY A 136 -5.01 -0.73 15.60
CA GLY A 136 -5.65 -2.04 15.61
C GLY A 136 -6.26 -2.45 14.27
N ALA A 137 -6.06 -1.65 13.22
CA ALA A 137 -6.63 -1.92 11.89
C ALA A 137 -5.99 -3.16 11.25
N PRO A 138 -6.77 -3.96 10.50
CA PRO A 138 -6.23 -5.08 9.76
C PRO A 138 -5.30 -4.62 8.64
N LEU A 139 -4.35 -5.49 8.30
CA LEU A 139 -3.38 -5.35 7.23
C LEU A 139 -3.78 -6.22 6.05
N LEU A 140 -3.64 -5.70 4.82
CA LEU A 140 -3.89 -6.41 3.58
C LEU A 140 -2.71 -6.24 2.64
N PRO A 141 -2.00 -7.33 2.25
CA PRO A 141 -0.97 -7.27 1.23
C PRO A 141 -1.57 -7.07 -0.15
N LEU A 142 -1.02 -6.14 -0.91
CA LEU A 142 -1.37 -5.89 -2.29
C LEU A 142 -0.08 -5.77 -3.11
N ALA A 143 0.23 -6.81 -3.89
CA ALA A 143 1.38 -6.84 -4.78
C ALA A 143 0.99 -6.34 -6.17
N HIS A 144 1.89 -5.58 -6.82
CA HIS A 144 1.70 -5.18 -8.21
C HIS A 144 3.03 -5.15 -8.96
N TRP A 145 2.97 -5.31 -10.29
CA TRP A 145 4.15 -5.26 -11.17
C TRP A 145 3.77 -4.90 -12.60
N GLY A 146 4.77 -4.60 -13.41
CA GLY A 146 4.61 -4.19 -14.81
C GLY A 146 4.49 -2.67 -14.99
N GLY A 147 4.21 -1.91 -13.91
CA GLY A 147 4.10 -0.45 -13.95
C GLY A 147 5.41 0.29 -14.14
N GLU A 148 6.53 -0.36 -13.91
CA GLU A 148 7.87 0.20 -14.08
C GLU A 148 8.17 0.63 -15.53
N ASP A 149 7.59 -0.07 -16.49
CA ASP A 149 7.75 0.24 -17.92
C ASP A 149 6.72 1.26 -18.46
N PHE A 150 5.85 1.82 -17.62
CA PHE A 150 4.74 2.67 -18.05
C PHE A 150 5.18 3.85 -18.93
N LEU A 151 6.15 4.65 -18.48
CA LEU A 151 6.61 5.83 -19.23
C LEU A 151 7.28 5.44 -20.55
N LYS A 152 8.04 4.35 -20.56
CA LYS A 152 8.66 3.81 -21.77
C LYS A 152 7.60 3.34 -22.78
N ASN A 153 6.60 2.60 -22.31
CA ASN A 153 5.53 2.13 -23.16
C ASN A 153 4.68 3.30 -23.70
N LEU A 154 4.38 4.28 -22.84
CA LEU A 154 3.66 5.49 -23.25
C LEU A 154 4.39 6.25 -24.37
N ALA A 155 5.69 6.42 -24.26
CA ALA A 155 6.52 7.07 -25.30
C ALA A 155 6.50 6.31 -26.65
N HIS A 156 6.19 5.01 -26.64
CA HIS A 156 6.08 4.17 -27.83
C HIS A 156 4.63 3.85 -28.23
N PHE A 157 3.64 4.56 -27.68
CA PHE A 157 2.21 4.32 -27.89
C PHE A 157 1.78 2.88 -27.61
N LYS A 158 2.43 2.22 -26.63
CA LYS A 158 2.14 0.85 -26.20
C LYS A 158 1.39 0.88 -24.88
N ARG A 159 0.42 -0.04 -24.74
CA ARG A 159 -0.23 -0.28 -23.45
C ARG A 159 0.71 -1.01 -22.51
N THR A 160 0.62 -0.67 -21.23
CA THR A 160 1.41 -1.33 -20.18
C THR A 160 0.58 -2.47 -19.56
N ASP A 161 1.16 -3.65 -19.50
CA ASP A 161 0.57 -4.77 -18.77
C ASP A 161 0.81 -4.55 -17.26
N PHE A 162 -0.27 -4.30 -16.52
CA PHE A 162 -0.23 -4.01 -15.10
C PHE A 162 -0.98 -5.08 -14.33
N HIS A 163 -0.28 -5.75 -13.43
CA HIS A 163 -0.80 -6.86 -12.65
C HIS A 163 -0.97 -6.46 -11.20
N VAL A 164 -2.08 -6.90 -10.59
CA VAL A 164 -2.38 -6.72 -9.17
C VAL A 164 -2.78 -8.07 -8.58
N ARG A 165 -2.25 -8.37 -7.41
CA ARG A 165 -2.68 -9.52 -6.59
C ARG A 165 -2.97 -9.02 -5.19
N VAL A 166 -4.03 -9.55 -4.61
CA VAL A 166 -4.47 -9.23 -3.24
C VAL A 166 -4.38 -10.50 -2.41
N GLY A 167 -3.64 -10.44 -1.32
CA GLY A 167 -3.53 -11.55 -0.39
C GLY A 167 -4.62 -11.56 0.68
N GLU A 168 -4.43 -12.38 1.69
CA GLU A 168 -5.36 -12.47 2.82
C GLU A 168 -5.11 -11.35 3.82
N GLN A 169 -6.18 -10.79 4.36
CA GLN A 169 -6.09 -9.81 5.43
C GLN A 169 -5.76 -10.49 6.77
N PHE A 170 -5.02 -9.79 7.63
CA PHE A 170 -4.66 -10.27 8.95
C PHE A 170 -4.53 -9.11 9.94
N ARG A 171 -4.56 -9.42 11.23
CA ARG A 171 -4.22 -8.48 12.31
C ARG A 171 -2.91 -8.91 12.97
N LEU A 172 -2.18 -7.94 13.52
CA LEU A 172 -1.04 -8.23 14.37
C LEU A 172 -1.57 -8.70 15.73
N ASN A 173 -1.29 -9.95 16.07
CA ASN A 173 -1.51 -10.46 17.42
C ASN A 173 -0.15 -10.63 18.09
N LEU A 174 0.14 -9.74 19.05
CA LEU A 174 1.42 -9.66 19.74
C LEU A 174 1.28 -9.89 21.24
N ASP A 175 0.28 -10.70 21.64
CA ASP A 175 0.04 -11.02 23.04
C ASP A 175 1.30 -11.62 23.69
N GLY A 176 1.80 -10.95 24.74
CA GLY A 176 3.01 -11.36 25.45
C GLY A 176 4.35 -11.00 24.74
N VAL A 177 4.31 -10.38 23.57
CA VAL A 177 5.52 -9.99 22.83
C VAL A 177 5.93 -8.57 23.22
N ARG A 178 7.19 -8.40 23.67
CA ARG A 178 7.75 -7.09 23.92
C ARG A 178 8.07 -6.39 22.58
N ILE A 179 7.47 -5.24 22.36
CA ILE A 179 7.62 -4.45 21.11
C ILE A 179 8.91 -3.62 21.21
N THR A 180 10.01 -4.19 20.76
CA THR A 180 11.31 -3.52 20.60
C THR A 180 11.47 -2.96 19.18
N ARG A 181 12.59 -2.32 18.90
CA ARG A 181 12.94 -1.89 17.53
C ARG A 181 13.16 -3.11 16.62
N GLU A 182 13.82 -4.12 17.15
CA GLU A 182 14.13 -5.38 16.47
C GLU A 182 12.84 -6.15 16.14
N THR A 183 11.94 -6.30 17.12
CA THR A 183 10.64 -6.95 16.91
C THR A 183 9.83 -6.26 15.80
N ARG A 184 9.80 -4.91 15.79
CA ARG A 184 9.11 -4.17 14.73
C ARG A 184 9.72 -4.40 13.35
N GLN A 185 11.06 -4.53 13.27
CA GLN A 185 11.74 -4.84 12.02
C GLN A 185 11.44 -6.26 11.57
N GLN A 186 11.43 -7.24 12.47
CA GLN A 186 11.06 -8.62 12.16
C GLN A 186 9.63 -8.72 11.62
N ILE A 187 8.67 -8.01 12.23
CA ILE A 187 7.28 -7.98 11.77
C ILE A 187 7.17 -7.38 10.36
N VAL A 188 7.84 -6.26 10.08
CA VAL A 188 7.78 -5.67 8.75
C VAL A 188 8.48 -6.54 7.71
N ASP A 189 9.56 -7.21 8.05
CA ASP A 189 10.23 -8.15 7.15
C ASP A 189 9.33 -9.36 6.84
N GLU A 190 8.61 -9.91 7.83
CA GLU A 190 7.60 -10.96 7.59
C GLU A 190 6.45 -10.48 6.69
N MET A 191 5.94 -9.26 6.90
CA MET A 191 4.95 -8.66 6.00
C MET A 191 5.48 -8.59 4.56
N MET A 192 6.74 -8.21 4.38
CA MET A 192 7.36 -8.11 3.07
C MET A 192 7.63 -9.46 2.42
N TYR A 193 7.94 -10.51 3.18
CA TYR A 193 8.01 -11.87 2.65
C TYR A 193 6.67 -12.34 2.10
N ARG A 194 5.57 -12.11 2.81
CA ARG A 194 4.21 -12.38 2.31
C ARG A 194 3.91 -11.63 1.02
N LEU A 195 4.35 -10.38 0.92
CA LEU A 195 4.23 -9.60 -0.32
C LEU A 195 5.08 -10.19 -1.45
N ALA A 196 6.32 -10.62 -1.13
CA ALA A 196 7.25 -11.22 -2.08
C ALA A 196 6.73 -12.54 -2.67
N GLU A 197 6.05 -13.36 -1.87
CA GLU A 197 5.43 -14.61 -2.34
C GLU A 197 4.39 -14.38 -3.45
N MET A 198 3.70 -13.23 -3.42
CA MET A 198 2.71 -12.85 -4.42
C MET A 198 3.34 -12.26 -5.69
N LEU A 199 4.62 -11.90 -5.65
CA LEU A 199 5.37 -11.33 -6.78
C LEU A 199 6.12 -12.41 -7.57
N PRO A 200 6.25 -12.27 -8.91
CA PRO A 200 7.21 -13.04 -9.67
C PRO A 200 8.63 -12.90 -9.10
N GLN A 201 9.42 -13.97 -9.15
CA GLN A 201 10.74 -14.05 -8.51
C GLN A 201 11.65 -12.85 -8.83
N LYS A 202 11.66 -12.39 -10.08
CA LYS A 202 12.48 -11.24 -10.52
C LYS A 202 12.22 -9.93 -9.75
N TYR A 203 11.05 -9.80 -9.09
CA TYR A 203 10.65 -8.60 -8.34
C TYR A 203 10.88 -8.71 -6.83
N ARG A 204 11.22 -9.90 -6.30
CA ARG A 204 11.35 -10.15 -4.85
C ARG A 204 12.51 -9.40 -4.19
N GLY A 205 13.55 -9.06 -4.93
CA GLY A 205 14.64 -8.17 -4.49
C GLY A 205 15.27 -8.55 -3.15
N ALA A 206 15.18 -7.70 -2.15
CA ALA A 206 15.73 -7.94 -0.81
C ALA A 206 15.05 -9.12 -0.07
N TYR A 207 13.92 -9.62 -0.58
CA TYR A 207 13.12 -10.70 0.00
C TYR A 207 13.02 -11.92 -0.95
N GLU A 208 14.06 -12.12 -1.78
CA GLU A 208 14.10 -13.22 -2.75
C GLU A 208 14.27 -14.59 -2.09
N MET A 209 15.10 -14.65 -1.05
CA MET A 209 15.27 -15.87 -0.27
C MET A 209 14.29 -15.84 0.91
N VAL A 210 13.28 -16.69 0.83
CA VAL A 210 12.46 -17.03 2.00
C VAL A 210 13.38 -17.81 2.93
N THR A 211 13.83 -17.19 4.02
CA THR A 211 14.51 -17.93 5.08
C THR A 211 13.51 -18.94 5.63
N GLU A 212 13.90 -20.22 5.61
CA GLU A 212 13.13 -21.28 6.23
C GLU A 212 12.75 -20.86 7.66
N ASN A 213 11.43 -20.67 7.89
CA ASN A 213 10.81 -20.43 9.17
C ASN A 213 11.25 -19.14 9.91
N PRO A 214 10.80 -17.94 9.53
CA PRO A 214 10.67 -16.91 10.54
C PRO A 214 9.65 -17.43 11.57
N GLU A 215 9.98 -17.41 12.84
CA GLU A 215 9.02 -17.62 13.93
C GLU A 215 7.82 -16.71 13.62
N ILE A 216 6.66 -17.30 13.37
CA ILE A 216 5.48 -16.57 12.87
C ILE A 216 5.00 -15.66 14.00
N LEU A 217 5.52 -14.43 14.05
CA LEU A 217 5.07 -13.36 14.95
C LEU A 217 3.64 -12.88 14.58
N ILE A 218 3.21 -13.22 13.37
CA ILE A 218 1.90 -12.84 12.84
C ILE A 218 1.02 -14.09 12.86
N LYS A 219 0.26 -14.29 13.91
CA LYS A 219 -0.85 -15.24 13.87
C LYS A 219 -1.91 -14.66 12.95
N ALA A 220 -2.04 -15.22 11.75
CA ALA A 220 -3.11 -14.88 10.83
C ALA A 220 -4.44 -15.32 11.43
N GLY A 221 -5.13 -14.41 12.12
CA GLY A 221 -6.53 -14.57 12.45
C GLY A 221 -7.34 -14.27 11.18
N ARG A 222 -8.10 -15.24 10.65
CA ARG A 222 -9.13 -14.96 9.64
C ARG A 222 -10.10 -13.96 10.27
N ILE A 223 -10.19 -12.76 9.67
CA ILE A 223 -11.16 -11.76 10.08
C ILE A 223 -12.50 -12.19 9.51
N THR A 224 -13.46 -12.45 10.35
CA THR A 224 -14.84 -12.77 9.95
C THR A 224 -15.62 -11.48 9.72
N GLU A 225 -16.75 -11.55 8.98
CA GLU A 225 -17.64 -10.38 8.81
C GLU A 225 -18.11 -9.79 10.14
N ALA A 226 -18.18 -10.60 11.21
CA ALA A 226 -18.52 -10.14 12.55
C ALA A 226 -17.47 -9.21 13.17
N ASP A 227 -16.21 -9.30 12.75
CA ASP A 227 -15.12 -8.44 13.23
C ASP A 227 -15.10 -7.06 12.55
N LEU A 228 -16.00 -6.84 11.57
CA LEU A 228 -16.10 -5.62 10.75
C LEU A 228 -17.40 -4.83 11.04
N ALA A 229 -18.22 -5.29 11.98
CA ALA A 229 -19.49 -4.68 12.34
C ALA A 229 -19.36 -3.45 13.27
#